data_e728b0195ad088b37114a941d7b13042
#
_entry.id   e728b0195ad088b37114a941d7b13042
#
_cell.length_a   1.000
_cell.length_b   1.000
_cell.length_c   1.000
_cell.angle_alpha   90.00
_cell.angle_beta   90.00
_cell.angle_gamma   90.00
#
_symmetry.space_group_name_H-M   'P 1'
#
loop_
_entity.id
_entity.type
_entity.pdbx_description
1 polymer ?
#
loop_
_entity_poly.entity_id
_entity_poly.type
_entity_poly.pdbx_seq_one_letter_code
_entity_poly.pdbx_strand_id
1 'polypeptide(L)'
;LHTPLTPNMIIAFYCLAIILIRPKIYEALGIGIVAGILSMLISSSMFPPANIISEPIGALVCFVLYAALRERTKFAPTVTTFLATLASGFSFAAIAIIAIGATYLAKYNGDMMAFIAVFVPIVVITAVFNAIVVQFLYIPSSRVLLRGQE
;
A
#
# COMPACT_ATOMS: atom_id res chain seq x y z
N LEU A 1 -16.64 5.65 9.84
CA LEU A 1 -15.56 6.53 9.39
C LEU A 1 -15.20 6.25 7.94
N HIS A 2 -15.84 6.99 7.02
CA HIS A 2 -15.54 6.89 5.59
C HIS A 2 -14.31 7.75 5.27
N THR A 3 -13.16 7.40 5.84
CA THR A 3 -11.94 8.13 5.58
C THR A 3 -11.16 7.44 4.45
N PRO A 4 -10.47 8.20 3.59
CA PRO A 4 -9.60 7.63 2.55
C PRO A 4 -8.48 6.77 3.14
N LEU A 5 -8.23 6.88 4.44
CA LEU A 5 -7.17 6.15 5.12
C LEU A 5 -7.53 4.68 5.37
N THR A 6 -8.83 4.35 5.49
CA THR A 6 -9.26 3.02 5.88
C THR A 6 -8.78 1.91 4.93
N PRO A 7 -8.97 2.01 3.60
CA PRO A 7 -8.43 1.01 2.69
C PRO A 7 -6.90 0.97 2.67
N ASN A 8 -6.27 2.12 2.88
CA ASN A 8 -4.83 2.24 2.78
C ASN A 8 -4.09 1.62 3.98
N MET A 9 -4.76 1.45 5.11
CA MET A 9 -4.18 0.75 6.26
C MET A 9 -3.89 -0.72 5.96
N ILE A 10 -4.60 -1.32 5.02
CA ILE A 10 -4.33 -2.68 4.58
C ILE A 10 -2.90 -2.80 4.05
N ILE A 11 -2.38 -1.75 3.42
CA ILE A 11 -0.99 -1.70 2.92
C ILE A 11 0.00 -1.90 4.07
N ALA A 12 -0.23 -1.24 5.21
CA ALA A 12 0.63 -1.42 6.38
C ALA A 12 0.65 -2.88 6.83
N PHE A 13 -0.51 -3.52 6.88
CA PHE A 13 -0.62 -4.91 7.34
C PHE A 13 0.03 -5.89 6.38
N TYR A 14 -0.20 -5.78 5.07
CA TYR A 14 0.42 -6.73 4.16
C TYR A 14 1.92 -6.46 3.99
N CYS A 15 2.36 -5.20 4.07
CA CYS A 15 3.79 -4.90 4.06
C CYS A 15 4.47 -5.50 5.30
N LEU A 16 3.86 -5.37 6.47
CA LEU A 16 4.39 -5.97 7.68
C LEU A 16 4.47 -7.49 7.55
N ALA A 17 3.44 -8.12 6.99
CA ALA A 17 3.43 -9.56 6.77
C ALA A 17 4.57 -9.98 5.83
N ILE A 18 4.75 -9.29 4.71
CA ILE A 18 5.81 -9.58 3.75
C ILE A 18 7.19 -9.41 4.41
N ILE A 19 7.37 -8.35 5.19
CA ILE A 19 8.63 -8.07 5.87
C ILE A 19 8.97 -9.16 6.88
N LEU A 20 7.99 -9.59 7.68
CA LEU A 20 8.21 -10.57 8.74
C LEU A 20 8.33 -12.00 8.22
N ILE A 21 7.48 -12.38 7.27
CA ILE A 21 7.43 -13.75 6.75
C ILE A 21 8.55 -14.00 5.74
N ARG A 22 8.94 -12.97 5.00
CA ARG A 22 9.93 -13.05 3.92
C ARG A 22 9.53 -14.11 2.90
N PRO A 23 8.33 -13.98 2.30
CA PRO A 23 7.81 -14.99 1.38
C PRO A 23 8.56 -14.99 0.05
N LYS A 24 8.26 -15.97 -0.78
CA LYS A 24 8.70 -15.97 -2.17
C LYS A 24 7.87 -14.98 -2.97
N ILE A 25 8.36 -14.58 -4.16
CA ILE A 25 7.71 -13.54 -4.97
C ILE A 25 6.25 -13.88 -5.29
N TYR A 26 5.95 -15.13 -5.63
CA TYR A 26 4.57 -15.53 -5.94
C TYR A 26 3.68 -15.54 -4.69
N GLU A 27 4.25 -15.78 -3.53
CA GLU A 27 3.52 -15.67 -2.26
C GLU A 27 3.21 -14.22 -1.93
N ALA A 28 4.16 -13.31 -2.17
CA ALA A 28 3.94 -11.87 -2.01
C ALA A 28 2.84 -11.38 -2.95
N LEU A 29 2.85 -11.85 -4.19
CA LEU A 29 1.80 -11.54 -5.15
C LEU A 29 0.44 -12.05 -4.67
N GLY A 30 0.38 -13.27 -4.12
CA GLY A 30 -0.83 -13.83 -3.53
C GLY A 30 -1.36 -12.99 -2.37
N ILE A 31 -0.48 -12.53 -1.49
CA ILE A 31 -0.84 -11.61 -0.39
C ILE A 31 -1.45 -10.34 -0.96
N GLY A 32 -0.85 -9.78 -2.01
CA GLY A 32 -1.37 -8.58 -2.66
C GLY A 32 -2.75 -8.79 -3.28
N ILE A 33 -2.97 -9.95 -3.92
CA ILE A 33 -4.28 -10.28 -4.52
C ILE A 33 -5.34 -10.40 -3.43
N VAL A 34 -5.05 -11.10 -2.33
CA VAL A 34 -5.99 -11.22 -1.20
C VAL A 34 -6.29 -9.84 -0.62
N ALA A 35 -5.26 -9.03 -0.41
CA ALA A 35 -5.43 -7.66 0.08
C ALA A 35 -6.29 -6.83 -0.88
N GLY A 36 -6.09 -7.00 -2.19
CA GLY A 36 -6.87 -6.32 -3.20
C GLY A 36 -8.36 -6.69 -3.15
N ILE A 37 -8.65 -7.98 -3.00
CA ILE A 37 -10.03 -8.45 -2.85
C ILE A 37 -10.66 -7.90 -1.59
N LEU A 38 -9.97 -7.94 -0.46
CA LEU A 38 -10.46 -7.39 0.81
C LEU A 38 -10.69 -5.89 0.70
N SER A 39 -9.76 -5.17 0.08
CA SER A 39 -9.89 -3.73 -0.13
C SER A 39 -11.08 -3.41 -1.02
N MET A 40 -11.31 -4.20 -2.07
CA MET A 40 -12.47 -4.02 -2.94
C MET A 40 -13.78 -4.16 -2.17
N LEU A 41 -13.85 -5.12 -1.26
CA LEU A 41 -15.08 -5.39 -0.51
C LEU A 41 -15.38 -4.33 0.55
N ILE A 42 -14.34 -3.74 1.15
CA ILE A 42 -14.51 -2.76 2.24
C ILE A 42 -14.29 -1.32 1.81
N SER A 43 -13.85 -1.10 0.57
CA SER A 43 -13.53 0.24 0.08
C SER A 43 -14.79 1.05 -0.18
N SER A 44 -14.74 2.33 0.20
CA SER A 44 -15.75 3.32 -0.15
C SER A 44 -15.35 4.14 -1.38
N SER A 45 -14.33 3.70 -2.11
CA SER A 45 -13.85 4.41 -3.30
C SER A 45 -14.87 4.31 -4.44
N MET A 46 -14.73 5.19 -5.42
CA MET A 46 -15.62 5.22 -6.60
C MET A 46 -15.36 4.06 -7.56
N PHE A 47 -14.19 3.43 -7.48
CA PHE A 47 -13.85 2.30 -8.35
C PHE A 47 -13.12 1.23 -7.53
N PRO A 48 -13.86 0.49 -6.67
CA PRO A 48 -13.24 -0.53 -5.82
C PRO A 48 -12.44 -1.60 -6.57
N PRO A 49 -12.82 -2.04 -7.78
CA PRO A 49 -12.04 -3.06 -8.50
C PRO A 49 -10.60 -2.69 -8.79
N ALA A 50 -10.25 -1.40 -8.78
CA ALA A 50 -8.87 -0.97 -8.97
C ALA A 50 -7.93 -1.55 -7.90
N ASN A 51 -8.45 -1.87 -6.72
CA ASN A 51 -7.66 -2.46 -5.64
C ASN A 51 -7.08 -3.84 -6.01
N ILE A 52 -7.78 -4.59 -6.87
CA ILE A 52 -7.31 -5.91 -7.29
C ILE A 52 -5.98 -5.82 -8.04
N ILE A 53 -5.72 -4.68 -8.67
CA ILE A 53 -4.48 -4.44 -9.40
C ILE A 53 -3.49 -3.62 -8.56
N SER A 54 -3.97 -2.58 -7.87
CA SER A 54 -3.08 -1.68 -7.13
C SER A 54 -2.43 -2.35 -5.91
N GLU A 55 -3.16 -3.20 -5.20
CA GLU A 55 -2.61 -3.85 -4.02
C GLU A 55 -1.53 -4.88 -4.35
N PRO A 56 -1.68 -5.73 -5.39
CA PRO A 56 -0.57 -6.58 -5.81
C PRO A 56 0.67 -5.79 -6.24
N ILE A 57 0.50 -4.65 -6.89
CA ILE A 57 1.63 -3.78 -7.25
C ILE A 57 2.34 -3.31 -5.98
N GLY A 58 1.58 -2.84 -4.98
CA GLY A 58 2.16 -2.45 -3.69
C GLY A 58 2.90 -3.59 -3.00
N ALA A 59 2.33 -4.79 -3.03
CA ALA A 59 2.94 -5.97 -2.43
C ALA A 59 4.26 -6.35 -3.13
N LEU A 60 4.30 -6.28 -4.45
CA LEU A 60 5.53 -6.56 -5.21
C LEU A 60 6.60 -5.51 -4.95
N VAL A 61 6.23 -4.24 -4.89
CA VAL A 61 7.15 -3.15 -4.56
C VAL A 61 7.71 -3.37 -3.16
N CYS A 62 6.86 -3.72 -2.19
CA CYS A 62 7.27 -4.04 -0.83
C CYS A 62 8.28 -5.18 -0.82
N PHE A 63 7.98 -6.27 -1.52
CA PHE A 63 8.84 -7.44 -1.60
C PHE A 63 10.23 -7.09 -2.16
N VAL A 64 10.26 -6.41 -3.30
CA VAL A 64 11.52 -6.08 -3.99
C VAL A 64 12.37 -5.11 -3.16
N LEU A 65 11.74 -4.05 -2.66
CA LEU A 65 12.48 -3.03 -1.90
C LEU A 65 12.98 -3.56 -0.58
N TYR A 66 12.18 -4.36 0.12
CA TYR A 66 12.64 -4.93 1.38
C TYR A 66 13.80 -5.89 1.17
N ALA A 67 13.73 -6.72 0.13
CA ALA A 67 14.82 -7.61 -0.21
C ALA A 67 16.12 -6.85 -0.51
N ALA A 68 16.00 -5.67 -1.14
CA ALA A 68 17.15 -4.84 -1.46
C ALA A 68 17.69 -4.06 -0.26
N LEU A 69 16.83 -3.64 0.66
CA LEU A 69 17.20 -2.70 1.73
C LEU A 69 17.43 -3.36 3.09
N ARG A 70 16.94 -4.56 3.32
CA ARG A 70 16.95 -5.19 4.66
C ARG A 70 18.35 -5.33 5.26
N GLU A 71 19.37 -5.48 4.42
CA GLU A 71 20.76 -5.63 4.87
C GLU A 71 21.53 -4.30 4.84
N ARG A 72 20.93 -3.24 4.28
CA ARG A 72 21.59 -1.95 4.09
C ARG A 72 21.23 -0.93 5.15
N THR A 73 20.02 -1.02 5.71
CA THR A 73 19.56 -0.05 6.71
C THR A 73 18.56 -0.70 7.67
N LYS A 74 18.61 -0.25 8.92
CA LYS A 74 17.63 -0.67 9.94
C LYS A 74 16.25 -0.04 9.72
N PHE A 75 16.17 0.97 8.85
CA PHE A 75 14.90 1.62 8.50
C PHE A 75 14.25 1.00 7.26
N ALA A 76 14.73 -0.17 6.82
CA ALA A 76 14.17 -0.86 5.66
C ALA A 76 12.65 -1.04 5.74
N PRO A 77 12.05 -1.47 6.89
CA PRO A 77 10.59 -1.58 6.97
C PRO A 77 9.87 -0.25 6.72
N THR A 78 10.41 0.83 7.27
CA THR A 78 9.82 2.17 7.13
C THR A 78 9.87 2.64 5.69
N VAL A 79 11.04 2.60 5.07
CA VAL A 79 11.25 3.08 3.68
C VAL A 79 10.45 2.21 2.70
N THR A 80 10.49 0.90 2.87
CA THR A 80 9.77 -0.03 2.01
C THR A 80 8.27 0.22 2.05
N THR A 81 7.70 0.36 3.24
CA THR A 81 6.26 0.60 3.41
C THR A 81 5.84 1.96 2.83
N PHE A 82 6.66 2.98 3.03
CA PHE A 82 6.41 4.30 2.47
C PHE A 82 6.31 4.23 0.95
N LEU A 83 7.31 3.64 0.30
CA LEU A 83 7.35 3.56 -1.17
C LEU A 83 6.28 2.60 -1.71
N ALA A 84 5.99 1.51 -1.02
CA ALA A 84 4.91 0.60 -1.42
C ALA A 84 3.55 1.29 -1.36
N THR A 85 3.32 2.12 -0.35
CA THR A 85 2.07 2.90 -0.24
C THR A 85 1.93 3.89 -1.39
N LEU A 86 3.02 4.59 -1.73
CA LEU A 86 3.01 5.49 -2.89
C LEU A 86 2.71 4.73 -4.17
N ALA A 87 3.36 3.59 -4.39
CA ALA A 87 3.16 2.79 -5.59
C ALA A 87 1.71 2.29 -5.71
N SER A 88 1.15 1.77 -4.61
CA SER A 88 -0.23 1.30 -4.60
C SER A 88 -1.22 2.44 -4.82
N GLY A 89 -1.04 3.56 -4.13
CA GLY A 89 -1.94 4.71 -4.24
C GLY A 89 -1.95 5.32 -5.62
N PHE A 90 -0.79 5.52 -6.23
CA PHE A 90 -0.71 6.09 -7.57
C PHE A 90 -1.18 5.10 -8.63
N SER A 91 -0.94 3.81 -8.45
CA SER A 91 -1.48 2.77 -9.35
C SER A 91 -3.00 2.75 -9.31
N PHE A 92 -3.59 2.85 -8.10
CA PHE A 92 -5.04 2.94 -7.93
C PHE A 92 -5.60 4.15 -8.69
N ALA A 93 -4.99 5.31 -8.52
CA ALA A 93 -5.44 6.54 -9.19
C ALA A 93 -5.36 6.40 -10.71
N ALA A 94 -4.25 5.86 -11.22
CA ALA A 94 -4.08 5.68 -12.67
C ALA A 94 -5.14 4.74 -13.24
N ILE A 95 -5.40 3.63 -12.57
CA ILE A 95 -6.38 2.65 -13.03
C ILE A 95 -7.78 3.24 -12.99
N ALA A 96 -8.14 3.93 -11.91
CA ALA A 96 -9.45 4.56 -11.76
C ALA A 96 -9.68 5.61 -12.85
N ILE A 97 -8.67 6.42 -13.15
CA ILE A 97 -8.78 7.45 -14.19
C ILE A 97 -8.91 6.82 -15.58
N ILE A 98 -8.19 5.75 -15.87
CA ILE A 98 -8.29 5.05 -17.15
C ILE A 98 -9.66 4.41 -17.32
N ALA A 99 -10.21 3.81 -16.26
CA ALA A 99 -11.46 3.06 -16.32
C ALA A 99 -12.70 3.95 -16.29
N ILE A 100 -12.73 4.93 -15.39
CA ILE A 100 -13.91 5.78 -15.15
C ILE A 100 -13.54 7.26 -15.04
N GLY A 101 -12.56 7.71 -15.83
CA GLY A 101 -11.95 9.04 -15.68
C GLY A 101 -12.96 10.17 -15.62
N ALA A 102 -13.91 10.21 -16.56
CA ALA A 102 -14.90 11.28 -16.60
C ALA A 102 -15.74 11.33 -15.32
N THR A 103 -16.21 10.17 -14.85
CA THR A 103 -17.02 10.06 -13.62
C THR A 103 -16.18 10.40 -12.39
N TYR A 104 -14.94 9.89 -12.36
CA TYR A 104 -14.03 10.10 -11.22
C TYR A 104 -13.66 11.56 -11.09
N LEU A 105 -13.30 12.21 -12.21
CA LEU A 105 -12.88 13.60 -12.21
C LEU A 105 -14.07 14.57 -12.06
N ALA A 106 -15.31 14.10 -12.24
CA ALA A 106 -16.48 14.94 -12.07
C ALA A 106 -16.55 15.55 -10.66
N LYS A 107 -16.05 14.85 -9.64
CA LYS A 107 -15.95 15.40 -8.29
C LYS A 107 -15.01 16.61 -8.20
N TYR A 108 -14.14 16.78 -9.18
CA TYR A 108 -13.15 17.86 -9.23
C TYR A 108 -13.43 18.77 -10.42
N ASN A 109 -14.70 18.84 -10.84
CA ASN A 109 -15.17 19.65 -11.98
C ASN A 109 -14.44 19.32 -13.29
N GLY A 110 -14.02 18.06 -13.45
CA GLY A 110 -13.27 17.60 -14.60
C GLY A 110 -11.82 18.07 -14.65
N ASP A 111 -11.32 18.68 -13.58
CA ASP A 111 -9.98 19.26 -13.55
C ASP A 111 -8.97 18.27 -12.95
N MET A 112 -8.05 17.79 -13.79
CA MET A 112 -6.99 16.88 -13.38
C MET A 112 -6.06 17.52 -12.34
N MET A 113 -5.76 18.80 -12.47
CA MET A 113 -4.89 19.49 -11.50
C MET A 113 -5.53 19.60 -10.13
N ALA A 114 -6.84 19.83 -10.07
CA ALA A 114 -7.57 19.84 -8.81
C ALA A 114 -7.56 18.45 -8.16
N PHE A 115 -7.72 17.39 -8.96
CA PHE A 115 -7.63 16.02 -8.48
C PHE A 115 -6.25 15.72 -7.89
N ILE A 116 -5.18 16.07 -8.62
CA ILE A 116 -3.81 15.84 -8.16
C ILE A 116 -3.54 16.62 -6.87
N ALA A 117 -3.98 17.86 -6.79
CA ALA A 117 -3.77 18.72 -5.62
C ALA A 117 -4.41 18.16 -4.35
N VAL A 118 -5.51 17.41 -4.47
CA VAL A 118 -6.17 16.77 -3.33
C VAL A 118 -5.60 15.38 -3.07
N PHE A 119 -5.38 14.60 -4.12
CA PHE A 119 -5.03 13.18 -4.01
C PHE A 119 -3.59 12.98 -3.54
N VAL A 120 -2.63 13.71 -4.09
CA VAL A 120 -1.21 13.53 -3.77
C VAL A 120 -0.92 13.73 -2.28
N PRO A 121 -1.40 14.82 -1.64
CA PRO A 121 -1.19 14.97 -0.19
C PRO A 121 -1.79 13.83 0.63
N ILE A 122 -2.96 13.33 0.25
CA ILE A 122 -3.60 12.23 0.95
C ILE A 122 -2.73 10.96 0.87
N VAL A 123 -2.22 10.65 -0.31
CA VAL A 123 -1.35 9.48 -0.50
C VAL A 123 -0.06 9.61 0.29
N VAL A 124 0.56 10.80 0.27
CA VAL A 124 1.81 11.04 1.01
C VAL A 124 1.59 10.91 2.52
N ILE A 125 0.52 11.52 3.05
CA ILE A 125 0.19 11.43 4.47
C ILE A 125 -0.08 9.98 4.87
N THR A 126 -0.82 9.24 4.05
CA THR A 126 -1.08 7.82 4.26
C THR A 126 0.21 7.01 4.25
N ALA A 127 1.12 7.32 3.33
CA ALA A 127 2.41 6.64 3.25
C ALA A 127 3.26 6.87 4.50
N VAL A 128 3.28 8.09 5.02
CA VAL A 128 3.98 8.41 6.27
C VAL A 128 3.34 7.65 7.44
N PHE A 129 2.01 7.68 7.52
CA PHE A 129 1.28 6.98 8.58
C PHE A 129 1.58 5.47 8.55
N ASN A 130 1.48 4.85 7.39
CA ASN A 130 1.74 3.42 7.25
C ASN A 130 3.18 3.07 7.59
N ALA A 131 4.13 3.92 7.19
CA ALA A 131 5.54 3.72 7.50
C ALA A 131 5.79 3.74 9.01
N ILE A 132 5.16 4.67 9.72
CA ILE A 132 5.26 4.78 11.18
C ILE A 132 4.65 3.55 11.84
N VAL A 133 3.46 3.15 11.43
CA VAL A 133 2.76 1.98 12.00
C VAL A 133 3.60 0.72 11.82
N VAL A 134 4.13 0.50 10.62
CA VAL A 134 4.94 -0.69 10.35
C VAL A 134 6.22 -0.69 11.18
N GLN A 135 6.89 0.47 11.31
CA GLN A 135 8.11 0.55 12.12
C GLN A 135 7.83 0.21 13.58
N PHE A 136 6.76 0.74 14.16
CA PHE A 136 6.39 0.47 15.54
C PHE A 136 5.99 -0.99 15.75
N LEU A 137 5.27 -1.59 14.81
CA LEU A 137 4.85 -2.99 14.92
C LEU A 137 5.98 -3.96 14.60
N TYR A 138 6.91 -3.56 13.73
CA TYR A 138 8.03 -4.41 13.36
C TYR A 138 8.95 -4.72 14.54
N ILE A 139 9.24 -3.74 15.38
CA ILE A 139 10.19 -3.90 16.48
C ILE A 139 9.80 -5.07 17.40
N PRO A 140 8.59 -5.08 18.03
CA PRO A 140 8.22 -6.21 18.88
C PRO A 140 7.95 -7.49 18.11
N SER A 141 7.34 -7.38 16.92
CA SER A 141 6.97 -8.57 16.14
C SER A 141 8.20 -9.32 15.63
N SER A 142 9.24 -8.59 15.22
CA SER A 142 10.48 -9.21 14.76
C SER A 142 11.20 -9.95 15.88
N ARG A 143 11.13 -9.42 17.10
CA ARG A 143 11.74 -10.07 18.27
C ARG A 143 11.09 -11.42 18.57
N VAL A 144 9.79 -11.55 18.31
CA VAL A 144 9.05 -12.79 18.57
C VAL A 144 9.18 -13.77 17.39
N LEU A 145 8.91 -13.28 16.16
CA LEU A 145 8.80 -14.15 15.00
C LEU A 145 10.12 -14.51 14.35
N LEU A 146 11.11 -13.61 14.38
CA LEU A 146 12.41 -13.85 13.74
C LEU A 146 13.44 -14.50 14.67
N ARG A 147 13.13 -14.62 15.95
CA ARG A 147 14.02 -15.23 16.95
C ARG A 147 14.40 -16.67 16.60
N GLY A 148 13.50 -17.42 16.00
CA GLY A 148 13.75 -18.78 15.60
C GLY A 148 14.44 -18.95 14.25
N GLN A 149 14.72 -17.83 13.55
CA GLN A 149 15.36 -17.83 12.23
C GLN A 149 16.82 -17.36 12.28
N GLU A 150 17.28 -16.94 13.46
CA GLU A 150 18.67 -16.54 13.68
C GLU A 150 19.58 -17.75 14.04
#